data_d2ddc8330b7790cf2fcaa7a7b3a2b4b2
#
_entry.id   d2ddc8330b7790cf2fcaa7a7b3a2b4b2
#
_cell.length_a   1.000
_cell.length_b   1.000
_cell.length_c   1.000
_cell.angle_alpha   90.00
_cell.angle_beta   90.00
_cell.angle_gamma   90.00
#
_symmetry.space_group_name_H-M   'P 1'
#
loop_
_entity.id
_entity.type
_entity.pdbx_description
1 polymer ?
#
loop_
_entity_poly.entity_id
_entity_poly.type
_entity_poly.pdbx_seq_one_letter_code
_entity_poly.pdbx_strand_id
1 'polypeptide(L)'
;MNRFALVLLGLSSLALADPTSPEVEAVLKRDFHARGQATLDRIPQDGLQRLCTESGNHPPAAIAKALEGDQLRSIPYPEGSLIGDWKRGEKIAQGGRGLTWSDKPGAANDGSCYNCHQLSPAEMSYGTVGPSLRGIGKTRGNGPDAQRYVYGKIYNAKAFNLCSQMPRLGASGTLTPEQIKDLVALLLDPASPVNR
;
A
#
# COMPACT_ATOMS: atom_id res chain seq x y z
N MET A 1 30.31 14.89 56.98
CA MET A 1 28.96 15.29 56.54
C MET A 1 28.90 15.14 55.01
N ASN A 2 28.48 13.95 54.51
CA ASN A 2 28.35 13.65 53.08
C ASN A 2 26.93 13.95 52.65
N ARG A 3 26.78 14.93 51.76
CA ARG A 3 25.50 15.21 51.08
C ARG A 3 25.46 14.40 49.79
N PHE A 4 24.67 13.33 49.78
CA PHE A 4 24.30 12.62 48.54
C PHE A 4 23.24 13.46 47.80
N ALA A 5 23.59 13.99 46.64
CA ALA A 5 22.62 14.60 45.73
C ALA A 5 21.93 13.47 44.93
N LEU A 6 20.63 13.28 45.18
CA LEU A 6 19.77 12.40 44.35
C LEU A 6 19.51 13.11 43.02
N VAL A 7 20.09 12.61 41.93
CA VAL A 7 19.72 13.03 40.56
C VAL A 7 18.50 12.23 40.17
N LEU A 8 17.33 12.85 40.16
CA LEU A 8 16.10 12.31 39.54
C LEU A 8 16.25 12.40 38.04
N LEU A 9 16.59 11.29 37.39
CA LEU A 9 16.41 11.12 35.94
C LEU A 9 14.90 11.05 35.65
N GLY A 10 14.36 12.16 35.16
CA GLY A 10 13.02 12.19 34.60
C GLY A 10 12.98 11.35 33.32
N LEU A 11 12.33 10.18 33.38
CA LEU A 11 11.91 9.44 32.19
C LEU A 11 10.86 10.29 31.47
N SER A 12 11.27 11.00 30.42
CA SER A 12 10.33 11.58 29.46
C SER A 12 9.69 10.43 28.69
N SER A 13 8.49 10.04 29.09
CA SER A 13 7.63 9.17 28.27
C SER A 13 7.34 9.91 26.97
N LEU A 14 7.91 9.44 25.84
CA LEU A 14 7.47 9.82 24.52
C LEU A 14 6.02 9.35 24.40
N ALA A 15 5.08 10.25 24.61
CA ALA A 15 3.67 9.99 24.30
C ALA A 15 3.58 9.85 22.77
N LEU A 16 3.46 8.62 22.26
CA LEU A 16 3.05 8.39 20.90
C LEU A 16 1.63 8.95 20.77
N ALA A 17 1.44 9.92 19.87
CA ALA A 17 0.12 10.47 19.62
C ALA A 17 -0.82 9.35 19.15
N ASP A 18 -1.91 9.14 19.87
CA ASP A 18 -2.97 8.23 19.44
C ASP A 18 -3.66 8.84 18.21
N PRO A 19 -3.60 8.17 17.03
CA PRO A 19 -4.20 8.69 15.80
C PRO A 19 -5.74 8.81 15.86
N THR A 20 -6.35 8.30 16.92
CA THR A 20 -7.80 8.41 17.18
C THR A 20 -8.12 9.45 18.26
N SER A 21 -7.12 10.19 18.75
CA SER A 21 -7.33 11.18 19.78
C SER A 21 -8.12 12.40 19.30
N PRO A 22 -8.91 13.05 20.17
CA PRO A 22 -9.63 14.28 19.83
C PRO A 22 -8.73 15.39 19.32
N GLU A 23 -7.48 15.45 19.78
CA GLU A 23 -6.48 16.43 19.36
C GLU A 23 -6.08 16.20 17.89
N VAL A 24 -5.87 14.94 17.48
CA VAL A 24 -5.58 14.59 16.08
C VAL A 24 -6.79 14.91 15.20
N GLU A 25 -8.00 14.58 15.63
CA GLU A 25 -9.21 14.96 14.89
C GLU A 25 -9.35 16.49 14.72
N ALA A 26 -9.06 17.26 15.75
CA ALA A 26 -9.11 18.72 15.68
C ALA A 26 -8.10 19.27 14.66
N VAL A 27 -6.87 18.72 14.63
CA VAL A 27 -5.86 19.09 13.62
C VAL A 27 -6.32 18.73 12.22
N LEU A 28 -6.85 17.52 12.01
CA LEU A 28 -7.34 17.09 10.71
C LEU A 28 -8.49 17.98 10.20
N LYS A 29 -9.45 18.33 11.07
CA LYS A 29 -10.57 19.22 10.72
C LYS A 29 -10.12 20.64 10.41
N ARG A 30 -9.09 21.13 11.10
CA ARG A 30 -8.56 22.49 10.94
C ARG A 30 -7.71 22.65 9.68
N ASP A 31 -6.84 21.68 9.39
CA ASP A 31 -5.75 21.83 8.43
C ASP A 31 -6.02 21.15 7.08
N PHE A 32 -6.94 20.19 7.04
CA PHE A 32 -7.28 19.49 5.79
C PHE A 32 -8.58 20.03 5.20
N HIS A 33 -8.52 20.45 3.94
CA HIS A 33 -9.66 20.98 3.20
C HIS A 33 -9.82 20.26 1.87
N ALA A 34 -11.07 19.98 1.49
CA ALA A 34 -11.35 19.41 0.17
C ALA A 34 -10.89 20.39 -0.93
N ARG A 35 -10.17 19.88 -1.93
CA ARG A 35 -9.71 20.65 -3.07
C ARG A 35 -9.72 19.79 -4.33
N GLY A 36 -10.44 20.23 -5.37
CA GLY A 36 -10.60 19.47 -6.60
C GLY A 36 -11.16 18.09 -6.31
N GLN A 37 -10.49 17.04 -6.82
CA GLN A 37 -10.87 15.65 -6.56
C GLN A 37 -10.29 15.07 -5.26
N ALA A 38 -9.51 15.82 -4.51
CA ALA A 38 -9.02 15.42 -3.19
C ALA A 38 -10.09 15.77 -2.14
N THR A 39 -10.96 14.81 -1.87
CA THR A 39 -12.06 14.91 -0.91
C THR A 39 -11.65 14.42 0.48
N LEU A 40 -12.41 14.80 1.52
CA LEU A 40 -12.06 14.47 2.92
C LEU A 40 -12.47 13.06 3.35
N ASP A 41 -13.26 12.35 2.55
CA ASP A 41 -13.68 10.95 2.79
C ASP A 41 -12.52 9.94 2.84
N ARG A 42 -11.33 10.36 2.39
CA ARG A 42 -10.09 9.55 2.45
C ARG A 42 -9.37 9.63 3.79
N ILE A 43 -9.73 10.59 4.64
CA ILE A 43 -9.05 10.82 5.93
C ILE A 43 -9.51 9.81 7.00
N PRO A 44 -10.82 9.54 7.17
CA PRO A 44 -11.27 8.60 8.18
C PRO A 44 -10.76 7.18 7.90
N GLN A 45 -10.30 6.53 8.96
CA GLN A 45 -9.95 5.12 8.90
C GLN A 45 -11.19 4.26 8.71
N ASP A 46 -11.11 3.26 7.83
CA ASP A 46 -12.12 2.21 7.78
C ASP A 46 -11.97 1.22 8.98
N GLY A 47 -12.91 0.29 9.11
CA GLY A 47 -12.91 -0.65 10.24
C GLY A 47 -11.66 -1.53 10.32
N LEU A 48 -11.05 -1.91 9.18
CA LEU A 48 -9.83 -2.71 9.16
C LEU A 48 -8.61 -1.86 9.56
N GLN A 49 -8.55 -0.63 9.10
CA GLN A 49 -7.47 0.30 9.46
C GLN A 49 -7.53 0.61 10.96
N ARG A 50 -8.74 0.84 11.49
CA ARG A 50 -8.94 1.10 12.92
C ARG A 50 -8.53 -0.09 13.77
N LEU A 51 -8.94 -1.31 13.43
CA LEU A 51 -8.51 -2.52 14.11
C LEU A 51 -6.99 -2.64 14.17
N CYS A 52 -6.30 -2.38 13.04
CA CYS A 52 -4.84 -2.41 12.98
C CYS A 52 -4.20 -1.32 13.86
N THR A 53 -4.77 -0.13 13.89
CA THR A 53 -4.30 0.98 14.74
C THR A 53 -4.47 0.63 16.23
N GLU A 54 -5.66 0.23 16.63
CA GLU A 54 -5.99 -0.10 18.02
C GLU A 54 -5.19 -1.29 18.55
N SER A 55 -4.83 -2.24 17.67
CA SER A 55 -4.02 -3.42 18.04
C SER A 55 -2.51 -3.23 17.86
N GLY A 56 -2.05 -2.01 17.53
CA GLY A 56 -0.64 -1.76 17.22
C GLY A 56 -0.12 -2.62 16.07
N ASN A 57 -0.96 -2.89 15.06
CA ASN A 57 -0.73 -3.81 13.93
C ASN A 57 -0.60 -5.30 14.31
N HIS A 58 -1.04 -5.68 15.51
CA HIS A 58 -1.01 -7.05 16.01
C HIS A 58 -2.42 -7.52 16.44
N PRO A 59 -3.42 -7.55 15.56
CA PRO A 59 -4.75 -8.06 15.90
C PRO A 59 -4.67 -9.55 16.25
N PRO A 60 -5.63 -10.09 17.04
CA PRO A 60 -5.68 -11.52 17.32
C PRO A 60 -5.67 -12.35 16.04
N ALA A 61 -4.80 -13.37 15.97
CA ALA A 61 -4.51 -14.12 14.75
C ALA A 61 -5.76 -14.73 14.10
N ALA A 62 -6.71 -15.23 14.89
CA ALA A 62 -7.96 -15.80 14.38
C ALA A 62 -8.84 -14.74 13.69
N ILE A 63 -8.91 -13.52 14.26
CA ILE A 63 -9.65 -12.38 13.67
C ILE A 63 -8.95 -11.92 12.39
N ALA A 64 -7.62 -11.76 12.43
CA ALA A 64 -6.85 -11.37 11.26
C ALA A 64 -7.07 -12.35 10.10
N LYS A 65 -6.94 -13.66 10.36
CA LYS A 65 -7.14 -14.70 9.34
C LYS A 65 -8.56 -14.71 8.76
N ALA A 66 -9.57 -14.53 9.59
CA ALA A 66 -10.96 -14.47 9.12
C ALA A 66 -11.19 -13.28 8.19
N LEU A 67 -10.73 -12.09 8.60
CA LEU A 67 -10.87 -10.86 7.82
C LEU A 67 -10.02 -10.88 6.54
N GLU A 68 -8.81 -11.44 6.56
CA GLU A 68 -8.00 -11.68 5.36
C GLU A 68 -8.74 -12.59 4.38
N GLY A 69 -9.40 -13.64 4.87
CA GLY A 69 -10.24 -14.52 4.06
C GLY A 69 -11.41 -13.77 3.39
N ASP A 70 -12.08 -12.87 4.13
CA ASP A 70 -13.13 -12.01 3.57
C ASP A 70 -12.61 -11.08 2.50
N GLN A 71 -11.46 -10.44 2.76
CA GLN A 71 -10.81 -9.57 1.77
C GLN A 71 -10.39 -10.35 0.52
N LEU A 72 -9.88 -11.58 0.68
CA LEU A 72 -9.49 -12.42 -0.45
C LEU A 72 -10.70 -12.83 -1.31
N ARG A 73 -11.82 -13.17 -0.69
CA ARG A 73 -13.06 -13.49 -1.40
C ARG A 73 -13.66 -12.30 -2.16
N SER A 74 -13.39 -11.08 -1.68
CA SER A 74 -13.88 -9.85 -2.31
C SER A 74 -13.11 -9.43 -3.58
N ILE A 75 -11.99 -10.07 -3.90
CA ILE A 75 -11.21 -9.72 -5.10
C ILE A 75 -11.90 -10.22 -6.36
N PRO A 76 -12.37 -9.35 -7.26
CA PRO A 76 -12.98 -9.73 -8.52
C PRO A 76 -11.88 -10.08 -9.53
N TYR A 77 -11.41 -11.31 -9.50
CA TYR A 77 -10.43 -11.77 -10.49
C TYR A 77 -11.07 -11.82 -11.88
N PRO A 78 -10.50 -11.10 -12.89
CA PRO A 78 -10.96 -11.22 -14.26
C PRO A 78 -10.85 -12.66 -14.78
N GLU A 79 -11.73 -13.03 -15.68
CA GLU A 79 -11.61 -14.28 -16.42
C GLU A 79 -10.41 -14.26 -17.38
N GLY A 80 -9.84 -15.43 -17.64
CA GLY A 80 -8.72 -15.60 -18.57
C GLY A 80 -7.37 -15.14 -17.99
N SER A 81 -6.49 -14.63 -18.86
CA SER A 81 -5.13 -14.23 -18.48
C SER A 81 -5.11 -12.99 -17.60
N LEU A 82 -4.32 -13.04 -16.52
CA LEU A 82 -4.02 -11.89 -15.67
C LEU A 82 -2.74 -11.15 -16.09
N ILE A 83 -2.14 -11.52 -17.21
CA ILE A 83 -0.97 -10.87 -17.80
C ILE A 83 -1.41 -9.82 -18.83
N GLY A 84 -0.94 -8.60 -18.68
CA GLY A 84 -1.08 -7.49 -19.61
C GLY A 84 0.22 -7.20 -20.38
N ASP A 85 0.54 -5.92 -20.50
CA ASP A 85 1.74 -5.41 -21.18
C ASP A 85 2.70 -4.78 -20.16
N TRP A 86 3.88 -5.37 -19.98
CA TRP A 86 4.86 -4.90 -19.02
C TRP A 86 5.37 -3.46 -19.31
N LYS A 87 5.38 -3.01 -20.58
CA LYS A 87 5.79 -1.64 -20.94
C LYS A 87 4.78 -0.59 -20.45
N ARG A 88 3.47 -0.92 -20.51
CA ARG A 88 2.46 -0.08 -19.89
C ARG A 88 2.56 -0.16 -18.37
N GLY A 89 2.77 -1.36 -17.83
CA GLY A 89 2.98 -1.58 -16.40
C GLY A 89 4.14 -0.75 -15.84
N GLU A 90 5.25 -0.64 -16.55
CA GLU A 90 6.39 0.18 -16.15
C GLU A 90 6.02 1.66 -16.03
N LYS A 91 5.29 2.21 -17.01
CA LYS A 91 4.80 3.60 -16.96
C LYS A 91 3.87 3.84 -15.77
N ILE A 92 2.97 2.88 -15.50
CA ILE A 92 2.07 2.95 -14.34
C ILE A 92 2.85 2.87 -13.03
N ALA A 93 3.87 2.01 -12.95
CA ALA A 93 4.69 1.85 -11.74
C ALA A 93 5.54 3.09 -11.44
N GLN A 94 6.03 3.76 -12.46
CA GLN A 94 6.86 4.98 -12.35
C GLN A 94 6.02 6.24 -12.16
N GLY A 95 4.82 6.29 -12.73
CA GLY A 95 3.97 7.48 -12.70
C GLY A 95 3.43 7.77 -11.31
N GLY A 96 3.34 9.06 -11.00
CA GLY A 96 2.89 9.58 -9.69
C GLY A 96 1.51 10.23 -9.70
N ARG A 97 0.77 10.18 -10.80
CA ARG A 97 -0.60 10.71 -10.84
C ARG A 97 -1.52 9.81 -10.02
N GLY A 98 -2.30 10.39 -9.16
CA GLY A 98 -3.18 9.57 -8.37
C GLY A 98 -4.10 10.34 -7.45
N LEU A 99 -5.20 10.90 -8.01
CA LEU A 99 -6.27 11.48 -7.24
C LEU A 99 -5.82 12.68 -6.39
N THR A 100 -4.81 13.44 -6.84
CA THR A 100 -4.40 14.66 -6.17
C THR A 100 -5.29 15.82 -6.59
N TRP A 101 -5.26 16.90 -5.83
CA TRP A 101 -6.07 18.09 -6.12
C TRP A 101 -5.69 18.77 -7.46
N SER A 102 -4.47 18.54 -7.94
CA SER A 102 -3.94 19.12 -9.19
C SER A 102 -4.13 18.20 -10.40
N ASP A 103 -4.47 16.94 -10.19
CA ASP A 103 -4.70 16.02 -11.30
C ASP A 103 -6.02 16.35 -12.01
N LYS A 104 -6.03 16.18 -13.33
CA LYS A 104 -7.24 16.37 -14.13
C LYS A 104 -8.28 15.32 -13.75
N PRO A 105 -9.50 15.71 -13.36
CA PRO A 105 -10.57 14.75 -13.07
C PRO A 105 -10.81 13.78 -14.21
N GLY A 106 -10.92 12.49 -13.91
CA GLY A 106 -11.11 11.42 -14.90
C GLY A 106 -9.85 10.99 -15.64
N ALA A 107 -8.68 11.60 -15.37
CA ALA A 107 -7.42 11.09 -15.88
C ALA A 107 -7.08 9.74 -15.25
N ALA A 108 -6.41 8.87 -16.03
CA ALA A 108 -5.92 7.60 -15.48
C ALA A 108 -4.92 7.84 -14.35
N ASN A 109 -5.09 7.12 -13.26
CA ASN A 109 -4.15 7.14 -12.15
C ASN A 109 -2.96 6.22 -12.43
N ASP A 110 -1.88 6.44 -11.70
CA ASP A 110 -0.67 5.62 -11.71
C ASP A 110 -0.49 4.89 -10.37
N GLY A 111 0.49 3.98 -10.30
CA GLY A 111 0.68 3.15 -9.11
C GLY A 111 1.73 3.66 -8.13
N SER A 112 2.64 4.55 -8.57
CA SER A 112 3.77 5.08 -7.76
C SER A 112 4.56 4.00 -7.03
N CYS A 113 4.75 2.83 -7.64
CA CYS A 113 5.31 1.64 -6.97
C CYS A 113 6.74 1.86 -6.48
N TYR A 114 7.52 2.65 -7.20
CA TYR A 114 8.90 3.00 -6.85
C TYR A 114 9.03 3.85 -5.58
N ASN A 115 7.98 4.53 -5.18
CA ASN A 115 7.99 5.26 -3.90
C ASN A 115 8.14 4.33 -2.69
N CYS A 116 7.79 3.05 -2.84
CA CYS A 116 7.84 2.07 -1.76
C CYS A 116 8.75 0.87 -2.06
N HIS A 117 8.94 0.51 -3.34
CA HIS A 117 9.62 -0.71 -3.75
C HIS A 117 10.76 -0.46 -4.72
N GLN A 118 11.84 -1.19 -4.59
CA GLN A 118 12.79 -1.39 -5.68
C GLN A 118 12.17 -2.38 -6.69
N LEU A 119 12.10 -2.03 -7.96
CA LEU A 119 11.63 -2.89 -9.05
C LEU A 119 12.76 -3.20 -10.04
N SER A 120 13.07 -2.27 -10.95
CA SER A 120 14.13 -2.44 -11.94
C SER A 120 15.50 -2.12 -11.36
N PRO A 121 16.56 -2.91 -11.71
CA PRO A 121 17.94 -2.55 -11.36
C PRO A 121 18.42 -1.22 -11.98
N ALA A 122 17.79 -0.78 -13.05
CA ALA A 122 18.13 0.47 -13.72
C ALA A 122 17.58 1.71 -13.02
N GLU A 123 16.62 1.55 -12.13
CA GLU A 123 16.06 2.66 -11.35
C GLU A 123 17.00 3.05 -10.21
N MET A 124 17.46 4.30 -10.23
CA MET A 124 18.42 4.82 -9.24
C MET A 124 17.77 5.30 -7.96
N SER A 125 16.47 5.58 -7.98
CA SER A 125 15.74 6.12 -6.83
C SER A 125 14.49 5.30 -6.54
N TYR A 126 14.41 4.73 -5.35
CA TYR A 126 13.27 3.95 -4.90
C TYR A 126 13.14 3.98 -3.37
N GLY A 127 11.92 3.79 -2.89
CA GLY A 127 11.66 3.65 -1.45
C GLY A 127 11.94 2.23 -0.95
N THR A 128 12.09 2.12 0.36
CA THR A 128 12.38 0.86 1.09
C THR A 128 11.28 0.50 2.09
N VAL A 129 10.13 1.16 2.00
CA VAL A 129 8.95 0.87 2.85
C VAL A 129 8.39 -0.53 2.55
N GLY A 130 8.37 -0.91 1.27
CA GLY A 130 8.03 -2.25 0.82
C GLY A 130 9.28 -3.09 0.53
N PRO A 131 9.14 -4.43 0.43
CA PRO A 131 10.25 -5.30 0.04
C PRO A 131 10.69 -5.02 -1.40
N SER A 132 11.97 -5.32 -1.72
CA SER A 132 12.44 -5.31 -3.09
C SER A 132 11.66 -6.34 -3.92
N LEU A 133 11.19 -5.93 -5.08
CA LEU A 133 10.49 -6.76 -6.07
C LEU A 133 11.40 -7.17 -7.23
N ARG A 134 12.69 -6.76 -7.18
CA ARG A 134 13.68 -7.11 -8.19
C ARG A 134 13.76 -8.63 -8.36
N GLY A 135 13.61 -9.09 -9.58
CA GLY A 135 13.67 -10.51 -9.91
C GLY A 135 12.51 -11.35 -9.38
N ILE A 136 11.39 -10.73 -9.01
CA ILE A 136 10.25 -11.47 -8.43
C ILE A 136 9.71 -12.54 -9.39
N GLY A 137 9.71 -12.29 -10.70
CA GLY A 137 9.32 -13.29 -11.70
C GLY A 137 10.28 -14.47 -11.77
N LYS A 138 11.58 -14.25 -11.49
CA LYS A 138 12.56 -15.34 -11.42
C LYS A 138 12.34 -16.24 -10.19
N THR A 139 11.93 -15.64 -9.07
CA THR A 139 11.72 -16.36 -7.81
C THR A 139 10.36 -17.04 -7.71
N ARG A 140 9.31 -16.42 -8.24
CA ARG A 140 7.93 -16.93 -8.13
C ARG A 140 7.44 -17.63 -9.41
N GLY A 141 8.18 -17.48 -10.52
CA GLY A 141 7.68 -17.86 -11.84
C GLY A 141 6.62 -16.91 -12.36
N ASN A 142 6.05 -17.24 -13.51
CA ASN A 142 4.99 -16.47 -14.18
C ASN A 142 3.71 -17.30 -14.43
N GLY A 143 3.57 -18.44 -13.74
CA GLY A 143 2.40 -19.30 -13.83
C GLY A 143 1.13 -18.68 -13.22
N PRO A 144 -0.03 -19.33 -13.41
CA PRO A 144 -1.33 -18.81 -12.96
C PRO A 144 -1.39 -18.44 -11.48
N ASP A 145 -0.78 -19.22 -10.60
CA ASP A 145 -0.77 -18.95 -9.15
C ASP A 145 0.01 -17.69 -8.81
N ALA A 146 1.17 -17.48 -9.45
CA ALA A 146 1.96 -16.27 -9.28
C ALA A 146 1.22 -15.05 -9.80
N GLN A 147 0.57 -15.15 -10.97
CA GLN A 147 -0.25 -14.09 -11.55
C GLN A 147 -1.41 -13.73 -10.61
N ARG A 148 -2.12 -14.74 -10.12
CA ARG A 148 -3.26 -14.56 -9.20
C ARG A 148 -2.82 -13.91 -7.89
N TYR A 149 -1.69 -14.34 -7.34
CA TYR A 149 -1.12 -13.75 -6.13
C TYR A 149 -0.75 -12.28 -6.34
N VAL A 150 -0.01 -11.97 -7.41
CA VAL A 150 0.46 -10.59 -7.68
C VAL A 150 -0.73 -9.67 -7.99
N TYR A 151 -1.68 -10.12 -8.82
CA TYR A 151 -2.91 -9.38 -9.08
C TYR A 151 -3.65 -9.05 -7.80
N GLY A 152 -3.91 -10.07 -6.99
CA GLY A 152 -4.63 -9.92 -5.72
C GLY A 152 -3.92 -9.00 -4.75
N LYS A 153 -2.58 -9.10 -4.66
CA LYS A 153 -1.77 -8.26 -3.77
C LYS A 153 -1.83 -6.78 -4.15
N ILE A 154 -1.82 -6.47 -5.44
CA ILE A 154 -1.98 -5.09 -5.95
C ILE A 154 -3.43 -4.63 -5.77
N TYR A 155 -4.39 -5.49 -6.05
CA TYR A 155 -5.81 -5.16 -5.91
C TYR A 155 -6.16 -4.83 -4.47
N ASN A 156 -5.81 -5.73 -3.52
CA ASN A 156 -6.10 -5.57 -2.10
C ASN A 156 -5.03 -6.25 -1.22
N ALA A 157 -4.03 -5.51 -0.81
CA ALA A 157 -2.93 -6.02 0.00
C ALA A 157 -3.39 -6.60 1.35
N LYS A 158 -4.51 -6.12 1.91
CA LYS A 158 -5.08 -6.59 3.18
C LYS A 158 -5.64 -8.02 3.10
N ALA A 159 -5.87 -8.55 1.92
CA ALA A 159 -6.21 -9.97 1.68
C ALA A 159 -5.05 -10.94 2.01
N PHE A 160 -3.82 -10.44 2.13
CA PHE A 160 -2.62 -11.26 2.36
C PHE A 160 -1.85 -10.86 3.62
N ASN A 161 -2.13 -9.69 4.13
CA ASN A 161 -1.67 -9.17 5.42
C ASN A 161 -2.63 -8.06 5.81
N LEU A 162 -3.45 -8.33 6.83
CA LEU A 162 -4.54 -7.43 7.23
C LEU A 162 -4.06 -6.01 7.55
N CYS A 163 -2.91 -5.88 8.21
CA CYS A 163 -2.36 -4.59 8.61
C CYS A 163 -1.30 -4.06 7.62
N SER A 164 -1.31 -4.56 6.37
CA SER A 164 -0.45 -4.02 5.32
C SER A 164 -0.68 -2.53 5.12
N GLN A 165 0.42 -1.76 5.04
CA GLN A 165 0.41 -0.34 4.67
C GLN A 165 0.42 -0.13 3.15
N MET A 166 0.58 -1.19 2.35
CA MET A 166 0.45 -1.09 0.89
C MET A 166 -0.98 -0.66 0.52
N PRO A 167 -1.15 0.36 -0.34
CA PRO A 167 -2.46 0.81 -0.79
C PRO A 167 -3.26 -0.31 -1.46
N ARG A 168 -4.57 -0.30 -1.29
CA ARG A 168 -5.53 -1.23 -1.93
C ARG A 168 -5.93 -0.67 -3.30
N LEU A 169 -5.00 -0.65 -4.25
CA LEU A 169 -5.10 0.12 -5.49
C LEU A 169 -6.30 -0.27 -6.37
N GLY A 170 -6.66 -1.55 -6.42
CA GLY A 170 -7.85 -2.00 -7.13
C GLY A 170 -9.13 -1.79 -6.32
N ALA A 171 -9.14 -2.18 -5.05
CA ALA A 171 -10.33 -2.08 -4.20
C ALA A 171 -10.77 -0.64 -3.94
N SER A 172 -9.86 0.33 -3.99
CA SER A 172 -10.16 1.76 -3.92
C SER A 172 -10.58 2.38 -5.26
N GLY A 173 -10.53 1.61 -6.37
CA GLY A 173 -10.77 2.15 -7.70
C GLY A 173 -9.66 3.04 -8.25
N THR A 174 -8.50 3.10 -7.58
CA THR A 174 -7.35 3.90 -8.05
C THR A 174 -6.81 3.36 -9.37
N LEU A 175 -6.64 2.03 -9.47
CA LEU A 175 -6.22 1.37 -10.70
C LEU A 175 -7.34 0.48 -11.26
N THR A 176 -7.45 0.47 -12.58
CA THR A 176 -8.37 -0.43 -13.29
C THR A 176 -7.84 -1.87 -13.31
N PRO A 177 -8.70 -2.88 -13.54
CA PRO A 177 -8.26 -4.26 -13.71
C PRO A 177 -7.19 -4.44 -14.80
N GLU A 178 -7.28 -3.70 -15.91
CA GLU A 178 -6.32 -3.74 -17.00
C GLU A 178 -4.96 -3.18 -16.58
N GLN A 179 -4.95 -2.05 -15.84
CA GLN A 179 -3.73 -1.49 -15.30
C GLN A 179 -3.05 -2.46 -14.31
N ILE A 180 -3.83 -3.18 -13.51
CA ILE A 180 -3.29 -4.20 -12.61
C ILE A 180 -2.70 -5.37 -13.39
N LYS A 181 -3.33 -5.84 -14.48
CA LYS A 181 -2.76 -6.85 -15.38
C LYS A 181 -1.43 -6.39 -15.99
N ASP A 182 -1.32 -5.13 -16.38
CA ASP A 182 -0.09 -4.56 -16.90
C ASP A 182 1.03 -4.56 -15.85
N LEU A 183 0.69 -4.25 -14.59
CA LEU A 183 1.62 -4.36 -13.47
C LEU A 183 2.00 -5.82 -13.15
N VAL A 184 1.08 -6.76 -13.26
CA VAL A 184 1.38 -8.20 -13.15
C VAL A 184 2.41 -8.61 -14.21
N ALA A 185 2.23 -8.15 -15.47
CA ALA A 185 3.20 -8.39 -16.53
C ALA A 185 4.56 -7.73 -16.20
N LEU A 186 4.59 -6.49 -15.72
CA LEU A 186 5.83 -5.86 -15.29
C LEU A 186 6.59 -6.70 -14.27
N LEU A 187 5.88 -7.26 -13.30
CA LEU A 187 6.51 -7.99 -12.20
C LEU A 187 6.91 -9.43 -12.57
N LEU A 188 6.18 -10.08 -13.48
CA LEU A 188 6.36 -11.52 -13.73
C LEU A 188 6.91 -11.88 -15.12
N ASP A 189 6.79 -10.99 -16.13
CA ASP A 189 7.30 -11.28 -17.47
C ASP A 189 8.83 -11.39 -17.45
N PRO A 190 9.40 -12.49 -17.97
CA PRO A 190 10.86 -12.64 -18.08
C PRO A 190 11.55 -11.54 -18.90
N ALA A 191 10.84 -10.94 -19.87
CA ALA A 191 11.38 -9.85 -20.70
C ALA A 191 11.32 -8.48 -20.01
N SER A 192 10.62 -8.37 -18.87
CA SER A 192 10.49 -7.12 -18.14
C SER A 192 11.81 -6.69 -17.49
N PRO A 193 12.08 -5.37 -17.34
CA PRO A 193 13.31 -4.89 -16.70
C PRO A 193 13.43 -5.31 -15.22
N VAL A 194 12.33 -5.68 -14.58
CA VAL A 194 12.31 -6.18 -13.19
C VAL A 194 13.01 -7.53 -13.08
N ASN A 195 13.00 -8.33 -14.15
CA ASN A 195 13.48 -9.72 -14.20
C ASN A 195 14.77 -9.90 -15.04
N ARG A 196 15.40 -8.83 -15.42
CA ARG A 196 16.67 -8.88 -16.17
C ARG A 196 17.92 -8.87 -15.28
#